data_09e59e716fedd1fd676d606fd015e100
#
_entry.id   09e59e716fedd1fd676d606fd015e100
#
_cell.length_a   1.000
_cell.length_b   1.000
_cell.length_c   1.000
_cell.angle_alpha   90.00
_cell.angle_beta   90.00
_cell.angle_gamma   90.00
#
_symmetry.space_group_name_H-M   'P 1'
#
loop_
_entity.id
_entity.type
_entity.pdbx_description
1 polymer ?
#
loop_
_entity_poly.entity_id
_entity_poly.type
_entity_poly.pdbx_seq_one_letter_code
_entity_poly.pdbx_strand_id
1 'polypeptide(L)'
;MSHTARPADIRWLPAPLRALPALLVLAVVGFAPVSQAASRTELYQASVTMTERGDRAQAEAFAQALRVVLVRVTGRRTAGEDGALAPLVAEARRYVQQYRVAADNQLVVSFDGNAIDRWLAQNGQPIWGRDRPATFVWLAAPAAGTQAAGIVRAEDTSDLKAAIDAEALLRGVPLRWPAAADLVAHHIDYAAVAGGPPGPLFELGRQLGGEGVLVGRPGIAGTIAWSYQFQERAASFAGPTEGVDGAADVYAGLFAASGAPAAIDLEVSGLVDVAAYARMQAALESLSFVSHVSVRALDGDRAQLRLSVRGGAAALQRALALHGVLEPVAGGDGTALHYQLRP
;
A
#
# COMPACT_ATOMS: atom_id res chain seq x y z
N MET A 1 -56.46 54.49 -58.73
CA MET A 1 -56.05 53.71 -59.90
C MET A 1 -54.80 53.03 -59.50
N SER A 2 -54.97 51.79 -59.16
CA SER A 2 -53.98 51.02 -58.37
C SER A 2 -53.53 49.79 -59.15
N HIS A 3 -52.26 49.62 -59.32
CA HIS A 3 -51.75 48.35 -59.84
C HIS A 3 -50.84 47.68 -58.77
N THR A 4 -51.36 46.59 -58.28
CA THR A 4 -50.68 45.68 -57.41
C THR A 4 -49.81 44.73 -58.25
N ALA A 5 -48.53 44.69 -57.97
CA ALA A 5 -47.63 43.63 -58.49
C ALA A 5 -47.30 42.61 -57.35
N ARG A 6 -47.56 41.35 -57.65
CA ARG A 6 -47.18 40.19 -56.81
C ARG A 6 -45.70 39.88 -57.05
N PRO A 7 -44.90 39.52 -56.03
CA PRO A 7 -43.59 38.91 -56.24
C PRO A 7 -43.68 37.39 -56.30
N ALA A 8 -42.75 36.86 -57.09
CA ALA A 8 -42.64 35.43 -57.51
C ALA A 8 -42.11 34.51 -56.38
N ASP A 9 -42.69 33.32 -56.38
CA ASP A 9 -42.28 32.17 -55.53
C ASP A 9 -40.90 31.63 -55.92
N ILE A 10 -39.93 31.72 -55.03
CA ILE A 10 -38.63 31.03 -55.13
C ILE A 10 -38.75 29.71 -54.39
N ARG A 11 -38.85 28.61 -55.15
CA ARG A 11 -38.79 27.24 -54.62
C ARG A 11 -37.31 26.89 -54.30
N TRP A 12 -37.04 26.64 -53.01
CA TRP A 12 -35.78 26.07 -52.54
C TRP A 12 -35.88 24.53 -52.61
N LEU A 13 -34.99 23.93 -53.42
CA LEU A 13 -34.72 22.49 -53.44
C LEU A 13 -33.83 22.11 -52.24
N PRO A 14 -34.12 21.03 -51.50
CA PRO A 14 -33.25 20.56 -50.45
C PRO A 14 -32.06 19.79 -51.05
N ALA A 15 -30.83 20.19 -50.69
CA ALA A 15 -29.61 19.45 -50.97
C ALA A 15 -29.51 18.18 -50.09
N PRO A 16 -28.96 17.09 -50.60
CA PRO A 16 -28.82 15.84 -49.82
C PRO A 16 -27.75 16.01 -48.73
N LEU A 17 -28.13 15.72 -47.48
CA LEU A 17 -27.24 15.54 -46.36
C LEU A 17 -26.31 14.34 -46.65
N ARG A 18 -25.03 14.61 -46.84
CA ARG A 18 -23.99 13.59 -46.78
C ARG A 18 -23.74 13.23 -45.33
N ALA A 19 -24.16 12.02 -44.94
CA ALA A 19 -23.84 11.43 -43.65
C ALA A 19 -22.32 11.16 -43.58
N LEU A 20 -21.61 11.86 -42.68
CA LEU A 20 -20.27 11.49 -42.22
C LEU A 20 -20.40 10.37 -41.20
N PRO A 21 -19.66 9.24 -41.31
CA PRO A 21 -19.59 8.27 -40.23
C PRO A 21 -18.81 8.86 -39.07
N ALA A 22 -19.47 9.04 -37.94
CA ALA A 22 -18.82 9.35 -36.67
C ALA A 22 -17.96 8.17 -36.26
N LEU A 23 -16.65 8.30 -36.37
CA LEU A 23 -15.67 7.34 -35.86
C LEU A 23 -15.67 7.47 -34.33
N LEU A 24 -16.36 6.56 -33.65
CA LEU A 24 -16.35 6.44 -32.18
C LEU A 24 -14.99 5.88 -31.76
N VAL A 25 -14.03 6.75 -31.44
CA VAL A 25 -12.77 6.36 -30.80
C VAL A 25 -13.08 6.03 -29.36
N LEU A 26 -13.21 4.73 -29.08
CA LEU A 26 -13.33 4.19 -27.71
C LEU A 26 -11.95 4.34 -27.05
N ALA A 27 -11.73 5.42 -26.30
CA ALA A 27 -10.58 5.58 -25.45
C ALA A 27 -10.67 4.56 -24.32
N VAL A 28 -9.95 3.44 -24.45
CA VAL A 28 -9.68 2.54 -23.34
C VAL A 28 -8.76 3.28 -22.37
N VAL A 29 -9.36 3.95 -21.39
CA VAL A 29 -8.62 4.48 -20.24
C VAL A 29 -8.17 3.27 -19.45
N GLY A 30 -6.92 2.85 -19.66
CA GLY A 30 -6.27 1.84 -18.84
C GLY A 30 -6.22 2.37 -17.40
N PHE A 31 -7.03 1.82 -16.52
CA PHE A 31 -6.87 2.00 -15.07
C PHE A 31 -5.56 1.32 -14.67
N ALA A 32 -4.47 2.11 -14.59
CA ALA A 32 -3.30 1.67 -13.86
C ALA A 32 -3.73 1.44 -12.40
N PRO A 33 -3.40 0.30 -11.79
CA PRO A 33 -3.70 0.08 -10.38
C PRO A 33 -2.93 1.12 -9.57
N VAL A 34 -3.66 2.06 -8.97
CA VAL A 34 -3.08 2.98 -8.00
C VAL A 34 -2.74 2.13 -6.77
N SER A 35 -1.45 1.87 -6.56
CA SER A 35 -0.97 1.31 -5.30
C SER A 35 -1.44 2.24 -4.18
N GLN A 36 -2.36 1.77 -3.33
CA GLN A 36 -2.82 2.52 -2.18
C GLN A 36 -1.74 2.42 -1.10
N ALA A 37 -0.73 3.29 -1.19
CA ALA A 37 0.12 3.52 -0.04
C ALA A 37 -0.76 3.96 1.14
N ALA A 38 -0.64 3.29 2.27
CA ALA A 38 -1.37 3.66 3.48
C ALA A 38 -1.13 5.15 3.77
N SER A 39 -2.20 5.90 4.00
CA SER A 39 -2.03 7.33 4.30
C SER A 39 -1.21 7.47 5.58
N ARG A 40 -0.38 8.51 5.68
CA ARG A 40 0.42 8.74 6.90
C ARG A 40 -0.47 8.83 8.14
N THR A 41 -1.65 9.43 7.99
CA THR A 41 -2.63 9.54 9.08
C THR A 41 -3.10 8.18 9.57
N GLU A 42 -3.34 7.22 8.69
CA GLU A 42 -3.78 5.86 9.05
C GLU A 42 -2.71 5.08 9.83
N LEU A 43 -1.43 5.27 9.50
CA LEU A 43 -0.34 4.58 10.21
C LEU A 43 -0.23 5.01 11.67
N TYR A 44 -0.47 6.29 11.97
CA TYR A 44 -0.34 6.88 13.31
C TYR A 44 -1.68 7.09 14.01
N GLN A 45 -2.73 6.43 13.53
CA GLN A 45 -4.05 6.45 14.15
C GLN A 45 -4.40 5.07 14.69
N ALA A 46 -4.93 5.01 15.90
CA ALA A 46 -5.47 3.77 16.47
C ALA A 46 -6.81 4.01 17.15
N SER A 47 -7.65 2.97 17.16
CA SER A 47 -8.90 2.94 17.92
C SER A 47 -8.79 1.90 19.02
N VAL A 48 -9.13 2.30 20.22
CA VAL A 48 -9.11 1.43 21.42
C VAL A 48 -10.38 1.63 22.24
N THR A 49 -10.83 0.57 22.90
CA THR A 49 -12.02 0.66 23.77
C THR A 49 -11.61 1.17 25.15
N MET A 50 -12.27 2.21 25.64
CA MET A 50 -12.13 2.65 27.03
C MET A 50 -13.06 1.82 27.91
N THR A 51 -12.53 1.20 28.97
CA THR A 51 -13.31 0.42 29.93
C THR A 51 -14.05 1.31 30.91
N GLU A 52 -13.51 2.49 31.23
CA GLU A 52 -14.03 3.45 32.17
C GLU A 52 -13.93 4.88 31.64
N ARG A 53 -14.59 5.82 32.31
CA ARG A 53 -14.47 7.25 32.03
C ARG A 53 -13.57 7.91 33.07
N GLY A 54 -12.79 8.91 32.67
CA GLY A 54 -11.93 9.69 33.56
C GLY A 54 -10.48 9.80 33.02
N ASP A 55 -9.72 10.70 33.61
CA ASP A 55 -8.38 11.07 33.16
C ASP A 55 -7.41 9.89 33.14
N ARG A 56 -7.49 9.01 34.13
CA ARG A 56 -6.65 7.82 34.23
C ARG A 56 -6.96 6.83 33.11
N ALA A 57 -8.26 6.51 32.91
CA ALA A 57 -8.66 5.60 31.85
C ALA A 57 -8.31 6.16 30.46
N GLN A 58 -8.43 7.48 30.29
CA GLN A 58 -8.00 8.14 29.04
C GLN A 58 -6.48 8.04 28.83
N ALA A 59 -5.67 8.23 29.87
CA ALA A 59 -4.22 8.08 29.77
C ALA A 59 -3.82 6.64 29.43
N GLU A 60 -4.46 5.65 30.03
CA GLU A 60 -4.28 4.24 29.73
C GLU A 60 -4.67 3.92 28.27
N ALA A 61 -5.80 4.47 27.79
CA ALA A 61 -6.24 4.32 26.41
C ALA A 61 -5.26 4.96 25.40
N PHE A 62 -4.68 6.13 25.71
CA PHE A 62 -3.62 6.70 24.87
C PHE A 62 -2.38 5.81 24.82
N ALA A 63 -1.97 5.25 25.96
CA ALA A 63 -0.85 4.32 26.00
C ALA A 63 -1.13 3.05 25.19
N GLN A 64 -2.35 2.49 25.29
CA GLN A 64 -2.77 1.33 24.51
C GLN A 64 -2.81 1.65 23.00
N ALA A 65 -3.39 2.78 22.62
CA ALA A 65 -3.42 3.23 21.22
C ALA A 65 -2.01 3.41 20.66
N LEU A 66 -1.08 3.97 21.45
CA LEU A 66 0.31 4.12 21.02
C LEU A 66 1.00 2.76 20.85
N ARG A 67 0.76 1.77 21.70
CA ARG A 67 1.28 0.40 21.50
C ARG A 67 0.85 -0.19 20.15
N VAL A 68 -0.42 -0.03 19.78
CA VAL A 68 -0.94 -0.45 18.46
C VAL A 68 -0.18 0.25 17.33
N VAL A 69 0.01 1.57 17.43
CA VAL A 69 0.78 2.34 16.45
C VAL A 69 2.22 1.84 16.37
N LEU A 70 2.87 1.55 17.50
CA LEU A 70 4.26 1.08 17.53
C LEU A 70 4.43 -0.28 16.86
N VAL A 71 3.50 -1.22 17.04
CA VAL A 71 3.50 -2.50 16.30
C VAL A 71 3.50 -2.24 14.80
N ARG A 72 2.64 -1.36 14.35
CA ARG A 72 2.48 -1.01 12.94
C ARG A 72 3.70 -0.30 12.37
N VAL A 73 4.18 0.74 13.06
CA VAL A 73 5.26 1.61 12.59
C VAL A 73 6.63 0.94 12.65
N THR A 74 6.89 0.10 13.65
CA THR A 74 8.16 -0.64 13.72
C THR A 74 8.14 -1.91 12.89
N GLY A 75 6.96 -2.42 12.54
CA GLY A 75 6.76 -3.71 11.89
C GLY A 75 6.98 -4.91 12.81
N ARG A 76 7.28 -4.70 14.11
CA ARG A 76 7.52 -5.77 15.08
C ARG A 76 6.26 -6.03 15.90
N ARG A 77 5.72 -7.26 15.85
CA ARG A 77 4.51 -7.64 16.60
C ARG A 77 4.64 -7.38 18.10
N THR A 78 5.80 -7.58 18.65
CA THR A 78 6.09 -7.41 20.08
C THR A 78 6.41 -5.97 20.49
N ALA A 79 6.41 -5.02 19.56
CA ALA A 79 6.82 -3.63 19.85
C ALA A 79 5.99 -2.97 20.96
N GLY A 80 4.70 -3.30 21.04
CA GLY A 80 3.83 -2.76 22.09
C GLY A 80 4.23 -3.16 23.52
N GLU A 81 4.98 -4.25 23.67
CA GLU A 81 5.43 -4.81 24.94
C GLU A 81 6.95 -4.67 25.17
N ASP A 82 7.65 -4.10 24.18
CA ASP A 82 9.10 -3.93 24.23
C ASP A 82 9.51 -2.90 25.29
N GLY A 83 10.29 -3.34 26.28
CA GLY A 83 10.82 -2.48 27.34
C GLY A 83 11.61 -1.29 26.81
N ALA A 84 12.26 -1.39 25.65
CA ALA A 84 12.97 -0.28 25.03
C ALA A 84 12.02 0.83 24.54
N LEU A 85 10.75 0.52 24.31
CA LEU A 85 9.72 1.49 23.93
C LEU A 85 8.84 1.97 25.11
N ALA A 86 9.02 1.39 26.30
CA ALA A 86 8.26 1.75 27.50
C ALA A 86 8.32 3.26 27.84
N PRO A 87 9.46 3.97 27.72
CA PRO A 87 9.51 5.41 27.98
C PRO A 87 8.63 6.22 27.03
N LEU A 88 8.55 5.84 25.74
CA LEU A 88 7.70 6.47 24.75
C LEU A 88 6.22 6.25 25.09
N VAL A 89 5.86 5.03 25.46
CA VAL A 89 4.49 4.65 25.83
C VAL A 89 4.04 5.37 27.11
N ALA A 90 4.94 5.52 28.10
CA ALA A 90 4.62 6.24 29.35
C ALA A 90 4.26 7.71 29.11
N GLU A 91 4.82 8.31 28.06
CA GLU A 91 4.56 9.69 27.67
C GLU A 91 3.57 9.83 26.51
N ALA A 92 2.75 8.80 26.22
CA ALA A 92 1.86 8.73 25.05
C ALA A 92 1.05 10.02 24.81
N ARG A 93 0.54 10.64 25.90
CA ARG A 93 -0.24 11.89 25.83
C ARG A 93 0.51 13.04 25.11
N ARG A 94 1.81 13.12 25.24
CA ARG A 94 2.64 14.18 24.58
C ARG A 94 2.64 14.09 23.06
N TYR A 95 2.36 12.91 22.53
CA TYR A 95 2.37 12.63 21.10
C TYR A 95 0.97 12.67 20.49
N VAL A 96 -0.10 12.85 21.29
CA VAL A 96 -1.48 12.94 20.79
C VAL A 96 -1.66 14.28 20.07
N GLN A 97 -1.99 14.25 18.78
CA GLN A 97 -2.42 15.43 18.03
C GLN A 97 -3.89 15.71 18.19
N GLN A 98 -4.70 14.68 18.08
CA GLN A 98 -6.15 14.77 18.25
C GLN A 98 -6.72 13.43 18.70
N TYR A 99 -7.85 13.48 19.36
CA TYR A 99 -8.64 12.29 19.68
C TYR A 99 -10.12 12.60 19.64
N ARG A 100 -10.91 11.56 19.47
CA ARG A 100 -12.39 11.63 19.57
C ARG A 100 -12.93 10.37 20.22
N VAL A 101 -13.99 10.52 20.99
CA VAL A 101 -14.77 9.39 21.49
C VAL A 101 -15.84 9.10 20.43
N ALA A 102 -15.82 7.89 19.88
CA ALA A 102 -16.82 7.36 18.98
C ALA A 102 -17.89 6.57 19.76
N ALA A 103 -18.82 5.92 19.06
CA ALA A 103 -19.80 5.04 19.66
C ALA A 103 -19.11 3.90 20.46
N ASP A 104 -19.84 3.26 21.38
CA ASP A 104 -19.38 2.11 22.15
C ASP A 104 -18.06 2.32 22.92
N ASN A 105 -17.86 3.53 23.46
CA ASN A 105 -16.66 3.95 24.19
C ASN A 105 -15.35 3.75 23.39
N GLN A 106 -15.41 3.73 22.07
CA GLN A 106 -14.22 3.69 21.23
C GLN A 106 -13.52 5.05 21.25
N LEU A 107 -12.25 5.06 21.67
CA LEU A 107 -11.37 6.23 21.58
C LEU A 107 -10.50 6.11 20.33
N VAL A 108 -10.73 6.98 19.36
CA VAL A 108 -9.90 7.10 18.16
C VAL A 108 -8.85 8.17 18.43
N VAL A 109 -7.57 7.79 18.35
CA VAL A 109 -6.43 8.65 18.68
C VAL A 109 -5.53 8.79 17.45
N SER A 110 -5.19 10.01 17.08
CA SER A 110 -4.18 10.33 16.07
C SER A 110 -2.96 10.94 16.74
N PHE A 111 -1.79 10.40 16.43
CA PHE A 111 -0.52 10.81 17.01
C PHE A 111 0.33 11.65 16.05
N ASP A 112 1.26 12.45 16.60
CA ASP A 112 2.31 13.13 15.84
C ASP A 112 3.35 12.10 15.34
N GLY A 113 3.14 11.62 14.11
CA GLY A 113 4.03 10.65 13.48
C GLY A 113 5.46 11.18 13.33
N ASN A 114 5.66 12.50 13.12
CA ASN A 114 7.01 13.07 13.03
C ASN A 114 7.74 13.00 14.37
N ALA A 115 7.04 13.28 15.46
CA ALA A 115 7.63 13.21 16.79
C ALA A 115 7.96 11.76 17.18
N ILE A 116 7.06 10.81 16.89
CA ILE A 116 7.29 9.38 17.12
C ILE A 116 8.48 8.88 16.28
N ASP A 117 8.52 9.20 14.99
CA ASP A 117 9.63 8.78 14.11
C ASP A 117 10.99 9.33 14.56
N ARG A 118 11.03 10.60 15.01
CA ARG A 118 12.25 11.17 15.58
C ARG A 118 12.68 10.40 16.83
N TRP A 119 11.76 10.12 17.74
CA TRP A 119 12.06 9.37 18.95
C TRP A 119 12.59 7.96 18.62
N LEU A 120 11.91 7.23 17.74
CA LEU A 120 12.33 5.90 17.29
C LEU A 120 13.72 5.93 16.67
N ALA A 121 13.98 6.89 15.78
CA ALA A 121 15.27 7.05 15.13
C ALA A 121 16.41 7.35 16.13
N GLN A 122 16.18 8.24 17.11
CA GLN A 122 17.15 8.59 18.14
C GLN A 122 17.47 7.41 19.06
N ASN A 123 16.52 6.49 19.24
CA ASN A 123 16.69 5.28 20.06
C ASN A 123 17.03 4.02 19.24
N GLY A 124 17.48 4.19 17.98
CA GLY A 124 17.92 3.09 17.12
C GLY A 124 16.84 2.09 16.72
N GLN A 125 15.55 2.46 16.91
CA GLN A 125 14.44 1.59 16.60
C GLN A 125 14.13 1.56 15.10
N PRO A 126 13.71 0.41 14.55
CA PRO A 126 13.32 0.32 13.16
C PRO A 126 12.03 1.11 12.90
N ILE A 127 11.94 1.68 11.70
CA ILE A 127 10.74 2.36 11.22
C ILE A 127 10.38 1.79 9.86
N TRP A 128 9.21 1.14 9.79
CA TRP A 128 8.58 0.72 8.55
C TRP A 128 7.57 1.79 8.15
N GLY A 129 7.94 2.58 7.18
CA GLY A 129 7.17 3.75 6.76
C GLY A 129 5.95 3.43 5.90
N ARG A 130 5.64 4.35 4.96
CA ARG A 130 4.43 4.27 4.11
C ARG A 130 4.52 3.26 2.96
N ASP A 131 5.73 2.84 2.61
CA ASP A 131 5.97 1.90 1.52
C ASP A 131 5.57 0.49 1.98
N ARG A 132 4.29 0.20 1.76
CA ARG A 132 3.65 -1.03 2.21
C ARG A 132 3.06 -1.77 1.04
N PRO A 133 3.66 -2.91 0.67
CA PRO A 133 3.18 -3.69 -0.47
C PRO A 133 1.73 -4.11 -0.28
N ALA A 134 0.90 -3.83 -1.29
CA ALA A 134 -0.47 -4.33 -1.30
C ALA A 134 -0.46 -5.85 -1.42
N THR A 135 -1.19 -6.53 -0.54
CA THR A 135 -1.23 -7.99 -0.49
C THR A 135 -2.58 -8.48 -0.98
N PHE A 136 -2.58 -9.23 -2.08
CA PHE A 136 -3.80 -9.87 -2.58
C PHE A 136 -4.05 -11.19 -1.85
N VAL A 137 -5.30 -11.43 -1.43
CA VAL A 137 -5.66 -12.59 -0.62
C VAL A 137 -6.66 -13.47 -1.35
N TRP A 138 -6.24 -14.67 -1.72
CA TRP A 138 -7.12 -15.77 -2.09
C TRP A 138 -7.39 -16.61 -0.85
N LEU A 139 -8.64 -16.77 -0.45
CA LEU A 139 -8.98 -17.59 0.72
C LEU A 139 -10.17 -18.50 0.40
N ALA A 140 -9.90 -19.79 0.43
CA ALA A 140 -10.94 -20.82 0.45
C ALA A 140 -11.35 -21.06 1.91
N ALA A 141 -12.45 -20.46 2.34
CA ALA A 141 -12.99 -20.69 3.68
C ALA A 141 -13.71 -22.04 3.74
N PRO A 142 -13.45 -22.87 4.76
CA PRO A 142 -14.21 -24.10 4.98
C PRO A 142 -15.65 -23.75 5.39
N ALA A 143 -16.56 -24.73 5.29
CA ALA A 143 -17.87 -24.59 5.87
C ALA A 143 -17.78 -24.40 7.40
N ALA A 144 -18.52 -23.44 7.93
CA ALA A 144 -18.52 -23.14 9.36
C ALA A 144 -19.95 -22.78 9.82
N GLY A 145 -20.47 -23.52 10.78
CA GLY A 145 -21.86 -23.36 11.24
C GLY A 145 -22.86 -23.48 10.08
N THR A 146 -23.60 -22.40 9.79
CA THR A 146 -24.55 -22.33 8.68
C THR A 146 -23.94 -21.79 7.36
N GLN A 147 -22.68 -21.35 7.39
CA GLN A 147 -21.98 -20.86 6.20
C GLN A 147 -21.45 -22.04 5.38
N ALA A 148 -21.80 -22.07 4.08
CA ALA A 148 -21.21 -23.02 3.15
C ALA A 148 -19.73 -22.66 2.88
N ALA A 149 -18.95 -23.68 2.50
CA ALA A 149 -17.60 -23.47 2.00
C ALA A 149 -17.61 -22.53 0.77
N GLY A 150 -16.69 -21.62 0.69
CA GLY A 150 -16.64 -20.64 -0.39
C GLY A 150 -15.33 -19.84 -0.45
N ILE A 151 -15.13 -19.11 -1.55
CA ILE A 151 -14.03 -18.15 -1.65
C ILE A 151 -14.46 -16.86 -0.95
N VAL A 152 -13.60 -16.35 -0.07
CA VAL A 152 -13.82 -15.06 0.59
C VAL A 152 -13.59 -13.91 -0.38
N ARG A 153 -14.55 -12.99 -0.46
CA ARG A 153 -14.57 -11.86 -1.40
C ARG A 153 -14.53 -10.53 -0.68
N ALA A 154 -14.31 -9.47 -1.45
CA ALA A 154 -14.23 -8.11 -0.92
C ALA A 154 -15.51 -7.70 -0.16
N GLU A 155 -16.67 -8.09 -0.67
CA GLU A 155 -18.00 -7.76 -0.12
C GLU A 155 -18.45 -8.65 1.05
N ASP A 156 -17.72 -9.73 1.36
CA ASP A 156 -18.12 -10.67 2.42
C ASP A 156 -17.86 -10.06 3.81
N THR A 157 -18.72 -10.41 4.77
CA THR A 157 -18.73 -9.89 6.15
C THR A 157 -18.55 -10.98 7.20
N SER A 158 -17.90 -12.10 6.85
CA SER A 158 -17.67 -13.21 7.79
C SER A 158 -16.72 -12.82 8.92
N ASP A 159 -16.88 -13.44 10.10
CA ASP A 159 -15.99 -13.22 11.24
C ASP A 159 -14.52 -13.53 10.91
N LEU A 160 -14.28 -14.54 10.08
CA LEU A 160 -12.94 -14.89 9.62
C LEU A 160 -12.30 -13.76 8.83
N LYS A 161 -13.04 -13.20 7.85
CA LYS A 161 -12.54 -12.04 7.08
C LYS A 161 -12.30 -10.83 7.99
N ALA A 162 -13.23 -10.56 8.90
CA ALA A 162 -13.09 -9.46 9.85
C ALA A 162 -11.84 -9.62 10.74
N ALA A 163 -11.53 -10.84 11.20
CA ALA A 163 -10.32 -11.12 11.96
C ALA A 163 -9.04 -10.91 11.14
N ILE A 164 -9.04 -11.34 9.88
CA ILE A 164 -7.91 -11.14 8.96
C ILE A 164 -7.71 -9.65 8.64
N ASP A 165 -8.80 -8.91 8.38
CA ASP A 165 -8.74 -7.46 8.13
C ASP A 165 -8.27 -6.69 9.37
N ALA A 166 -8.68 -7.12 10.58
CA ALA A 166 -8.22 -6.53 11.84
C ALA A 166 -6.72 -6.77 12.06
N GLU A 167 -6.22 -7.98 11.79
CA GLU A 167 -4.79 -8.28 11.87
C GLU A 167 -4.00 -7.44 10.84
N ALA A 168 -4.51 -7.33 9.62
CA ALA A 168 -3.90 -6.50 8.59
C ALA A 168 -3.82 -5.03 9.01
N LEU A 169 -4.89 -4.50 9.61
CA LEU A 169 -4.90 -3.14 10.16
C LEU A 169 -3.90 -2.97 11.30
N LEU A 170 -3.80 -3.95 12.22
CA LEU A 170 -2.85 -3.94 13.32
C LEU A 170 -1.41 -3.92 12.79
N ARG A 171 -1.11 -4.77 11.82
CA ARG A 171 0.22 -4.90 11.22
C ARG A 171 0.51 -3.82 10.16
N GLY A 172 -0.52 -3.10 9.70
CA GLY A 172 -0.44 -2.08 8.67
C GLY A 172 -0.15 -2.65 7.27
N VAL A 173 -0.68 -3.82 6.95
CA VAL A 173 -0.59 -4.46 5.63
C VAL A 173 -1.84 -4.13 4.83
N PRO A 174 -1.74 -3.42 3.68
CA PRO A 174 -2.89 -3.19 2.82
C PRO A 174 -3.35 -4.51 2.19
N LEU A 175 -4.58 -4.94 2.46
CA LEU A 175 -5.15 -6.13 1.82
C LEU A 175 -6.01 -5.77 0.62
N ARG A 176 -6.01 -6.67 -0.36
CA ARG A 176 -6.93 -6.70 -1.48
C ARG A 176 -7.59 -8.07 -1.55
N TRP A 177 -8.91 -8.07 -1.65
CA TRP A 177 -9.71 -9.27 -1.81
C TRP A 177 -10.29 -9.34 -3.22
N PRO A 178 -10.51 -10.54 -3.78
CA PRO A 178 -11.19 -10.67 -5.06
C PRO A 178 -12.63 -10.15 -4.97
N ALA A 179 -13.08 -9.44 -5.99
CA ALA A 179 -14.49 -9.16 -6.17
C ALA A 179 -15.19 -10.37 -6.81
N ALA A 180 -16.52 -10.48 -6.69
CA ALA A 180 -17.29 -11.53 -7.37
C ALA A 180 -17.05 -11.52 -8.90
N ALA A 181 -16.88 -10.33 -9.48
CA ALA A 181 -16.59 -10.17 -10.91
C ALA A 181 -15.23 -10.78 -11.31
N ASP A 182 -14.21 -10.69 -10.46
CA ASP A 182 -12.89 -11.26 -10.73
C ASP A 182 -12.96 -12.79 -10.81
N LEU A 183 -13.72 -13.42 -9.90
CA LEU A 183 -13.90 -14.86 -9.89
C LEU A 183 -14.56 -15.36 -11.19
N VAL A 184 -15.59 -14.64 -11.66
CA VAL A 184 -16.29 -14.97 -12.91
C VAL A 184 -15.39 -14.76 -14.13
N ALA A 185 -14.71 -13.60 -14.20
CA ALA A 185 -13.87 -13.25 -15.34
C ALA A 185 -12.70 -14.21 -15.55
N HIS A 186 -12.15 -14.75 -14.46
CA HIS A 186 -10.99 -15.64 -14.50
C HIS A 186 -11.34 -17.12 -14.23
N HIS A 187 -12.63 -17.46 -14.16
CA HIS A 187 -13.11 -18.83 -13.93
C HIS A 187 -12.52 -19.49 -12.66
N ILE A 188 -12.39 -18.71 -11.58
CA ILE A 188 -11.86 -19.19 -10.30
C ILE A 188 -13.01 -19.74 -9.45
N ASP A 189 -12.99 -21.03 -9.20
CA ASP A 189 -13.90 -21.72 -8.30
C ASP A 189 -13.23 -22.09 -6.96
N TYR A 190 -14.03 -22.60 -6.04
CA TYR A 190 -13.55 -23.04 -4.73
C TYR A 190 -12.45 -24.11 -4.83
N ALA A 191 -12.59 -25.07 -5.75
CA ALA A 191 -11.64 -26.16 -5.90
C ALA A 191 -10.27 -25.64 -6.38
N ALA A 192 -10.25 -24.65 -7.25
CA ALA A 192 -9.01 -24.01 -7.71
C ALA A 192 -8.22 -23.36 -6.55
N VAL A 193 -8.92 -22.69 -5.63
CA VAL A 193 -8.26 -22.07 -4.47
C VAL A 193 -7.94 -23.10 -3.41
N ALA A 194 -8.86 -24.00 -3.07
CA ALA A 194 -8.69 -24.96 -1.97
C ALA A 194 -7.67 -26.07 -2.28
N GLY A 195 -7.58 -26.52 -3.53
CA GLY A 195 -6.80 -27.70 -3.89
C GLY A 195 -5.85 -27.54 -5.09
N GLY A 196 -6.00 -26.49 -5.87
CA GLY A 196 -5.16 -26.25 -7.05
C GLY A 196 -3.71 -25.84 -6.71
N PRO A 197 -2.77 -25.85 -7.66
CA PRO A 197 -1.42 -25.32 -7.43
C PRO A 197 -1.47 -23.82 -7.13
N PRO A 198 -0.64 -23.28 -6.20
CA PRO A 198 -0.69 -21.85 -5.83
C PRO A 198 -0.11 -20.92 -6.91
N GLY A 199 0.77 -21.42 -7.79
CA GLY A 199 1.45 -20.59 -8.80
C GLY A 199 0.53 -19.75 -9.68
N PRO A 200 -0.50 -20.33 -10.31
CA PRO A 200 -1.48 -19.55 -11.11
C PRO A 200 -2.21 -18.48 -10.29
N LEU A 201 -2.53 -18.76 -9.02
CA LEU A 201 -3.18 -17.79 -8.12
C LEU A 201 -2.23 -16.67 -7.71
N PHE A 202 -0.93 -16.95 -7.55
CA PHE A 202 0.07 -15.91 -7.32
C PHE A 202 0.18 -14.96 -8.51
N GLU A 203 0.22 -15.51 -9.73
CA GLU A 203 0.28 -14.70 -10.94
C GLU A 203 -0.97 -13.84 -11.12
N LEU A 204 -2.14 -14.44 -10.96
CA LEU A 204 -3.41 -13.72 -11.07
C LEU A 204 -3.56 -12.65 -9.98
N GLY A 205 -3.16 -12.93 -8.73
CA GLY A 205 -3.19 -11.95 -7.65
C GLY A 205 -2.31 -10.72 -7.94
N ARG A 206 -1.15 -10.92 -8.61
CA ARG A 206 -0.31 -9.81 -9.07
C ARG A 206 -0.98 -8.99 -10.18
N GLN A 207 -1.62 -9.65 -11.15
CA GLN A 207 -2.36 -8.97 -12.21
C GLN A 207 -3.53 -8.15 -11.67
N LEU A 208 -4.15 -8.60 -10.57
CA LEU A 208 -5.23 -7.90 -9.86
C LEU A 208 -4.70 -6.85 -8.85
N GLY A 209 -3.42 -6.53 -8.90
CA GLY A 209 -2.80 -5.42 -8.18
C GLY A 209 -2.26 -5.75 -6.78
N GLY A 210 -1.98 -7.03 -6.52
CA GLY A 210 -1.19 -7.44 -5.37
C GLY A 210 0.30 -7.39 -5.68
N GLU A 211 1.10 -6.74 -4.85
CA GLU A 211 2.55 -6.85 -4.92
C GLU A 211 3.02 -8.14 -4.20
N GLY A 212 2.38 -8.48 -3.08
CA GLY A 212 2.41 -9.78 -2.46
C GLY A 212 1.11 -10.54 -2.64
N VAL A 213 1.15 -11.86 -2.59
CA VAL A 213 -0.05 -12.70 -2.70
C VAL A 213 -0.05 -13.76 -1.62
N LEU A 214 -1.19 -13.88 -0.92
CA LEU A 214 -1.50 -14.93 0.05
C LEU A 214 -2.55 -15.86 -0.54
N VAL A 215 -2.34 -17.16 -0.40
CA VAL A 215 -3.32 -18.21 -0.73
C VAL A 215 -3.60 -19.02 0.52
N GLY A 216 -4.78 -18.82 1.11
CA GLY A 216 -5.27 -19.51 2.31
C GLY A 216 -6.19 -20.67 1.94
N ARG A 217 -5.98 -21.82 2.55
CA ARG A 217 -6.68 -23.07 2.29
C ARG A 217 -7.11 -23.77 3.56
N PRO A 218 -8.16 -24.58 3.54
CA PRO A 218 -8.46 -25.46 4.67
C PRO A 218 -7.25 -26.33 5.01
N GLY A 219 -6.76 -26.20 6.21
CA GLY A 219 -5.65 -26.98 6.77
C GLY A 219 -6.11 -28.11 7.67
N ILE A 220 -5.16 -28.73 8.36
CA ILE A 220 -5.43 -29.81 9.30
C ILE A 220 -6.19 -29.25 10.52
N ALA A 221 -7.11 -30.01 11.06
CA ALA A 221 -7.88 -29.71 12.28
C ALA A 221 -8.63 -28.35 12.21
N GLY A 222 -9.09 -27.93 11.02
CA GLY A 222 -9.85 -26.69 10.84
C GLY A 222 -9.01 -25.41 10.84
N THR A 223 -7.68 -25.53 10.80
CA THR A 223 -6.78 -24.38 10.63
C THR A 223 -6.80 -23.90 9.18
N ILE A 224 -6.15 -22.75 8.92
CA ILE A 224 -5.88 -22.28 7.57
C ILE A 224 -4.39 -22.47 7.30
N ALA A 225 -4.07 -23.13 6.19
CA ALA A 225 -2.72 -23.23 5.67
C ALA A 225 -2.51 -22.13 4.62
N TRP A 226 -1.52 -21.29 4.84
CA TRP A 226 -1.19 -20.17 3.97
C TRP A 226 0.06 -20.45 3.13
N SER A 227 -0.02 -20.17 1.85
CA SER A 227 1.13 -20.04 0.96
C SER A 227 1.26 -18.55 0.60
N TYR A 228 2.46 -18.03 0.70
CA TYR A 228 2.77 -16.61 0.45
C TYR A 228 3.85 -16.49 -0.62
N GLN A 229 3.70 -15.48 -1.48
CA GLN A 229 4.73 -15.08 -2.42
C GLN A 229 4.83 -13.54 -2.51
N PHE A 230 6.05 -13.04 -2.45
CA PHE A 230 6.40 -11.66 -2.71
C PHE A 230 7.74 -11.62 -3.46
N GLN A 231 7.75 -11.13 -4.68
CA GLN A 231 8.90 -11.24 -5.59
C GLN A 231 9.37 -12.72 -5.69
N GLU A 232 10.65 -12.98 -5.45
CA GLU A 232 11.24 -14.35 -5.43
C GLU A 232 11.12 -15.03 -4.06
N ARG A 233 10.53 -14.37 -3.06
CA ARG A 233 10.39 -14.91 -1.72
C ARG A 233 9.09 -15.69 -1.60
N ALA A 234 9.20 -16.90 -1.09
CA ALA A 234 8.06 -17.74 -0.74
C ALA A 234 8.12 -18.12 0.73
N ALA A 235 6.97 -18.21 1.37
CA ALA A 235 6.82 -18.67 2.75
C ALA A 235 5.49 -19.40 2.93
N SER A 236 5.37 -20.16 4.04
CA SER A 236 4.12 -20.81 4.42
C SER A 236 3.86 -20.56 5.90
N PHE A 237 2.59 -20.39 6.24
CA PHE A 237 2.14 -20.12 7.60
C PHE A 237 0.91 -20.98 7.90
N ALA A 238 0.56 -21.14 9.17
CA ALA A 238 -0.62 -21.91 9.56
C ALA A 238 -1.33 -21.24 10.73
N GLY A 239 -2.63 -21.04 10.58
CA GLY A 239 -3.52 -20.39 11.54
C GLY A 239 -4.47 -19.38 10.88
N PRO A 240 -5.45 -18.83 11.60
CA PRO A 240 -6.48 -18.00 11.00
C PRO A 240 -5.97 -16.67 10.42
N THR A 241 -5.01 -16.01 11.08
CA THR A 241 -4.46 -14.70 10.67
C THR A 241 -2.95 -14.69 10.39
N GLU A 242 -2.28 -15.82 10.64
CA GLU A 242 -0.82 -15.96 10.57
C GLU A 242 -0.25 -15.73 9.17
N GLY A 243 -1.07 -15.90 8.13
CA GLY A 243 -0.68 -15.53 6.77
C GLY A 243 -0.37 -14.03 6.64
N VAL A 244 -1.23 -13.19 7.21
CA VAL A 244 -1.05 -11.73 7.19
C VAL A 244 0.06 -11.31 8.14
N ASP A 245 0.11 -11.90 9.34
CA ASP A 245 1.14 -11.61 10.33
C ASP A 245 2.54 -11.95 9.78
N GLY A 246 2.69 -13.13 9.19
CA GLY A 246 3.94 -13.55 8.56
C GLY A 246 4.33 -12.74 7.33
N ALA A 247 3.36 -12.34 6.50
CA ALA A 247 3.63 -11.41 5.40
C ALA A 247 4.14 -10.07 5.92
N ALA A 248 3.56 -9.54 7.00
CA ALA A 248 4.02 -8.31 7.66
C ALA A 248 5.46 -8.44 8.17
N ASP A 249 5.84 -9.58 8.75
CA ASP A 249 7.21 -9.83 9.20
C ASP A 249 8.21 -9.85 8.03
N VAL A 250 7.83 -10.47 6.90
CA VAL A 250 8.66 -10.45 5.68
C VAL A 250 8.83 -9.02 5.18
N TYR A 251 7.76 -8.24 5.09
CA TYR A 251 7.84 -6.84 4.65
C TYR A 251 8.64 -5.98 5.61
N ALA A 252 8.40 -6.09 6.92
CA ALA A 252 9.16 -5.33 7.91
C ALA A 252 10.66 -5.64 7.83
N GLY A 253 11.03 -6.91 7.66
CA GLY A 253 12.42 -7.31 7.44
C GLY A 253 13.07 -6.72 6.19
N LEU A 254 12.27 -6.41 5.16
CA LEU A 254 12.74 -5.81 3.91
C LEU A 254 12.77 -4.28 3.94
N PHE A 255 11.76 -3.65 4.54
CA PHE A 255 11.48 -2.22 4.39
C PHE A 255 11.63 -1.41 5.67
N ALA A 256 11.60 -2.03 6.86
CA ALA A 256 11.89 -1.29 8.07
C ALA A 256 13.39 -0.93 8.12
N ALA A 257 13.66 0.34 8.37
CA ALA A 257 15.00 0.88 8.43
C ALA A 257 15.28 1.48 9.80
N SER A 258 16.44 1.19 10.36
CA SER A 258 16.90 1.74 11.65
C SER A 258 18.17 2.59 11.47
N GLY A 259 18.54 3.34 12.51
CA GLY A 259 19.71 4.15 12.55
C GLY A 259 19.55 5.57 12.00
N ALA A 260 20.63 6.34 12.08
CA ALA A 260 20.68 7.70 11.57
C ALA A 260 20.63 7.71 10.03
N PRO A 261 20.06 8.75 9.41
CA PRO A 261 20.14 8.92 7.97
C PRO A 261 21.58 9.04 7.48
N ALA A 262 21.94 8.29 6.43
CA ALA A 262 23.21 8.38 5.74
C ALA A 262 23.06 9.17 4.45
N ALA A 263 24.11 9.92 4.08
CA ALA A 263 24.17 10.59 2.79
C ALA A 263 24.52 9.58 1.70
N ILE A 264 23.66 9.45 0.70
CA ILE A 264 23.86 8.55 -0.45
C ILE A 264 23.88 9.40 -1.73
N ASP A 265 24.92 9.24 -2.53
CA ASP A 265 25.00 9.84 -3.85
C ASP A 265 24.35 8.90 -4.87
N LEU A 266 23.45 9.45 -5.69
CA LEU A 266 22.67 8.75 -6.68
C LEU A 266 22.77 9.48 -8.03
N GLU A 267 23.12 8.77 -9.08
CA GLU A 267 23.04 9.26 -10.45
C GLU A 267 21.86 8.59 -11.16
N VAL A 268 21.01 9.40 -11.79
CA VAL A 268 19.87 8.91 -12.57
C VAL A 268 19.98 9.44 -13.99
N SER A 269 19.92 8.52 -14.97
CA SER A 269 19.89 8.81 -16.40
C SER A 269 18.50 8.60 -17.00
N GLY A 270 18.31 9.03 -18.26
CA GLY A 270 17.03 8.90 -18.97
C GLY A 270 16.04 10.01 -18.65
N LEU A 271 16.51 11.16 -18.15
CA LEU A 271 15.70 12.35 -17.83
C LEU A 271 15.54 13.25 -19.07
N VAL A 272 14.86 12.72 -20.09
CA VAL A 272 14.75 13.35 -21.41
C VAL A 272 13.90 14.62 -21.42
N ASP A 273 13.06 14.85 -20.42
CA ASP A 273 12.17 16.00 -20.29
C ASP A 273 11.81 16.31 -18.83
N VAL A 274 11.07 17.39 -18.63
CA VAL A 274 10.60 17.84 -17.29
C VAL A 274 9.66 16.81 -16.65
N ALA A 275 8.86 16.09 -17.45
CA ALA A 275 7.95 15.08 -16.93
C ALA A 275 8.73 13.86 -16.40
N ALA A 276 9.78 13.43 -17.10
CA ALA A 276 10.69 12.38 -16.65
C ALA A 276 11.38 12.78 -15.34
N TYR A 277 11.86 14.02 -15.22
CA TYR A 277 12.44 14.55 -14.00
C TYR A 277 11.42 14.55 -12.84
N ALA A 278 10.19 15.01 -13.08
CA ALA A 278 9.14 15.02 -12.07
C ALA A 278 8.75 13.60 -11.59
N ARG A 279 8.71 12.61 -12.49
CA ARG A 279 8.48 11.20 -12.13
C ARG A 279 9.58 10.66 -11.23
N MET A 280 10.84 10.91 -11.58
CA MET A 280 11.99 10.53 -10.75
C MET A 280 11.90 11.16 -9.36
N GLN A 281 11.68 12.47 -9.30
CA GLN A 281 11.59 13.20 -8.03
C GLN A 281 10.44 12.67 -7.17
N ALA A 282 9.24 12.50 -7.74
CA ALA A 282 8.09 11.94 -7.05
C ALA A 282 8.36 10.52 -6.51
N ALA A 283 9.03 9.67 -7.31
CA ALA A 283 9.41 8.33 -6.89
C ALA A 283 10.37 8.35 -5.69
N LEU A 284 11.37 9.21 -5.69
CA LEU A 284 12.33 9.33 -4.58
C LEU A 284 11.70 9.94 -3.31
N GLU A 285 10.86 10.96 -3.46
CA GLU A 285 10.17 11.62 -2.35
C GLU A 285 9.05 10.76 -1.74
N SER A 286 8.50 9.79 -2.51
CA SER A 286 7.53 8.84 -1.99
C SER A 286 8.14 7.89 -0.96
N LEU A 287 9.45 7.62 -1.03
CA LEU A 287 10.15 6.70 -0.13
C LEU A 287 10.22 7.27 1.29
N SER A 288 9.54 6.63 2.22
CA SER A 288 9.35 7.14 3.59
C SER A 288 10.63 7.22 4.43
N PHE A 289 11.66 6.47 4.06
CA PHE A 289 12.99 6.48 4.69
C PHE A 289 13.97 7.48 4.04
N VAL A 290 13.59 8.14 2.94
CA VAL A 290 14.29 9.25 2.34
C VAL A 290 13.79 10.53 2.98
N SER A 291 14.63 11.20 3.74
CA SER A 291 14.27 12.42 4.47
C SER A 291 14.55 13.70 3.69
N HIS A 292 15.47 13.64 2.74
CA HIS A 292 15.86 14.78 1.92
C HIS A 292 16.44 14.35 0.57
N VAL A 293 16.06 15.05 -0.50
CA VAL A 293 16.60 14.90 -1.85
C VAL A 293 17.19 16.25 -2.26
N SER A 294 18.48 16.30 -2.59
CA SER A 294 19.11 17.50 -3.13
C SER A 294 19.78 17.21 -4.47
N VAL A 295 19.51 18.06 -5.46
CA VAL A 295 20.17 18.02 -6.75
C VAL A 295 21.54 18.65 -6.64
N ARG A 296 22.58 17.93 -7.09
CA ARG A 296 23.96 18.39 -7.13
C ARG A 296 24.31 18.96 -8.49
N ALA A 297 23.91 18.24 -9.53
CA ALA A 297 24.14 18.65 -10.91
C ALA A 297 23.06 18.06 -11.83
N LEU A 298 22.83 18.75 -12.95
CA LEU A 298 22.04 18.26 -14.07
C LEU A 298 22.92 18.40 -15.31
N ASP A 299 23.11 17.31 -16.06
CA ASP A 299 23.92 17.28 -17.27
C ASP A 299 23.25 16.43 -18.34
N GLY A 300 22.74 17.10 -19.38
CA GLY A 300 21.97 16.46 -20.44
C GLY A 300 20.74 15.74 -19.89
N ASP A 301 20.70 14.43 -20.06
CA ASP A 301 19.65 13.52 -19.58
C ASP A 301 19.94 12.89 -18.22
N ARG A 302 20.92 13.43 -17.45
CA ARG A 302 21.37 12.88 -16.18
C ARG A 302 21.22 13.87 -15.03
N ALA A 303 20.85 13.34 -13.86
CA ALA A 303 20.85 14.08 -12.60
C ALA A 303 21.77 13.40 -11.59
N GLN A 304 22.63 14.19 -10.95
CA GLN A 304 23.38 13.80 -9.76
C GLN A 304 22.66 14.30 -8.53
N LEU A 305 22.29 13.39 -7.65
CA LEU A 305 21.48 13.65 -6.47
C LEU A 305 22.24 13.24 -5.22
N ARG A 306 22.01 13.96 -4.12
CA ARG A 306 22.38 13.53 -2.79
C ARG A 306 21.13 13.33 -1.96
N LEU A 307 20.98 12.11 -1.46
CA LEU A 307 19.83 11.68 -0.66
C LEU A 307 20.27 11.52 0.80
N SER A 308 19.38 11.88 1.72
CA SER A 308 19.51 11.53 3.13
C SER A 308 18.61 10.31 3.41
N VAL A 309 19.22 9.13 3.59
CA VAL A 309 18.53 7.83 3.56
C VAL A 309 18.73 7.10 4.88
N ARG A 310 17.65 6.77 5.59
CA ARG A 310 17.71 5.87 6.74
C ARG A 310 17.90 4.43 6.27
N GLY A 311 18.78 3.68 6.93
CA GLY A 311 19.14 2.33 6.52
C GLY A 311 20.12 2.24 5.33
N GLY A 312 20.62 3.40 4.86
CA GLY A 312 21.71 3.49 3.90
C GLY A 312 21.37 3.01 2.49
N ALA A 313 22.42 2.73 1.70
CA ALA A 313 22.28 2.32 0.29
C ALA A 313 21.45 1.05 0.11
N ALA A 314 21.61 0.06 0.99
CA ALA A 314 20.88 -1.20 0.88
C ALA A 314 19.36 -1.04 1.03
N ALA A 315 18.89 -0.13 1.89
CA ALA A 315 17.47 0.17 2.02
C ALA A 315 16.94 0.87 0.77
N LEU A 316 17.70 1.83 0.23
CA LEU A 316 17.35 2.54 -1.01
C LEU A 316 17.24 1.57 -2.20
N GLN A 317 18.23 0.71 -2.39
CA GLN A 317 18.25 -0.27 -3.48
C GLN A 317 17.05 -1.21 -3.43
N ARG A 318 16.70 -1.76 -2.25
CA ARG A 318 15.54 -2.63 -2.09
C ARG A 318 14.22 -1.94 -2.48
N ALA A 319 14.05 -0.70 -2.03
CA ALA A 319 12.83 0.04 -2.32
C ALA A 319 12.73 0.45 -3.79
N LEU A 320 13.81 0.92 -4.40
CA LEU A 320 13.82 1.25 -5.83
C LEU A 320 13.51 0.01 -6.69
N ALA A 321 14.02 -1.16 -6.31
CA ALA A 321 13.69 -2.42 -6.99
C ALA A 321 12.20 -2.77 -6.87
N LEU A 322 11.55 -2.43 -5.74
CA LEU A 322 10.11 -2.65 -5.57
C LEU A 322 9.27 -1.70 -6.43
N HIS A 323 9.58 -0.41 -6.39
CA HIS A 323 8.80 0.60 -7.12
C HIS A 323 8.93 0.50 -8.64
N GLY A 324 10.01 -0.09 -9.13
CA GLY A 324 10.22 -0.37 -10.55
C GLY A 324 10.29 0.87 -11.47
N VAL A 325 10.31 2.08 -10.91
CA VAL A 325 10.43 3.35 -11.68
C VAL A 325 11.87 3.60 -12.11
N LEU A 326 12.81 3.17 -11.29
CA LEU A 326 14.25 3.30 -11.53
C LEU A 326 14.88 1.91 -11.61
N GLU A 327 15.65 1.64 -12.67
CA GLU A 327 16.40 0.39 -12.85
C GLU A 327 17.88 0.59 -12.54
N PRO A 328 18.54 -0.35 -11.85
CA PRO A 328 19.97 -0.27 -11.60
C PRO A 328 20.74 -0.42 -12.91
N VAL A 329 21.74 0.43 -13.11
CA VAL A 329 22.67 0.36 -14.25
C VAL A 329 24.02 -0.11 -13.75
N ALA A 330 24.60 -1.12 -14.41
CA ALA A 330 25.95 -1.55 -14.11
C ALA A 330 26.95 -0.49 -14.60
N GLY A 331 27.83 -0.04 -13.71
CA GLY A 331 28.87 0.93 -14.02
C GLY A 331 29.02 1.98 -12.93
N GLY A 332 30.14 2.68 -12.94
CA GLY A 332 30.48 3.71 -11.95
C GLY A 332 31.72 3.39 -11.15
N ASP A 333 32.29 4.39 -10.51
CA ASP A 333 33.51 4.32 -9.68
C ASP A 333 33.27 3.76 -8.27
N GLY A 334 32.04 3.24 -8.01
CA GLY A 334 31.66 2.69 -6.70
C GLY A 334 31.31 3.74 -5.64
N THR A 335 31.36 5.03 -5.95
CA THR A 335 31.07 6.12 -5.02
C THR A 335 29.61 6.55 -5.04
N ALA A 336 28.89 6.34 -6.17
CA ALA A 336 27.48 6.64 -6.35
C ALA A 336 26.70 5.40 -6.82
N LEU A 337 25.40 5.39 -6.52
CA LEU A 337 24.47 4.42 -7.11
C LEU A 337 24.04 4.93 -8.50
N HIS A 338 24.03 4.06 -9.51
CA HIS A 338 23.63 4.40 -10.87
C HIS A 338 22.32 3.74 -11.24
N TYR A 339 21.37 4.55 -11.70
CA TYR A 339 20.03 4.12 -12.07
C TYR A 339 19.60 4.79 -13.39
N GLN A 340 18.66 4.15 -14.07
CA GLN A 340 18.00 4.69 -15.25
C GLN A 340 16.49 4.77 -15.01
N LEU A 341 15.88 5.89 -15.39
CA LEU A 341 14.43 6.04 -15.36
C LEU A 341 13.80 5.16 -16.43
N ARG A 342 12.81 4.37 -16.07
CA ARG A 342 11.98 3.63 -17.04
C ARG A 342 11.11 4.60 -17.84
N PRO A 343 10.91 4.31 -19.15
CA PRO A 343 10.08 5.14 -20.03
C PRO A 343 8.67 5.38 -19.56
#